data_748fbccd770264121dda32be2a4aa1b5
#
_entry.id   748fbccd770264121dda32be2a4aa1b5
#
_cell.length_a   1.000
_cell.length_b   1.000
_cell.length_c   1.000
_cell.angle_alpha   90.00
_cell.angle_beta   90.00
_cell.angle_gamma   90.00
#
_symmetry.space_group_name_H-M   'P 1'
#
loop_
_entity.id
_entity.type
_entity.pdbx_description
1 polymer ?
#
loop_
_entity_poly.entity_id
_entity_poly.type
_entity_poly.pdbx_seq_one_letter_code
_entity_poly.pdbx_strand_id
1 'polypeptide(L)'
;MNSKADVIAVSTGRAAYPQDKSRWFAAVKRKRLRLVFAFYSPDGNEIAMPIASMSAYLKRDFPWVDVILEAVLILRDADKYSPENYAKTIQELDADIIAFSIMSPHWYPMEPYFEQIKKLMPNLPVVIGGYQSMLSQQQTIENPNVDFICVGDGEYAIGNIVQHLKGLKPGPVDGMWEKLVDGEVYETEPHQIGDLAALPFPDYDVFAKADGFDDVNSSIFGPKGVLVLPVMTGRGCPYRCTYCCNTPLLETWKTKKTFLRKYDPEDMVDELIRLRDLYNVGYFEFWDELFLSNLKFVRAFFEIYKQKIHLPFSINSRVEVMNEKFCQTAAEAGCHTIWFGIESGDEEFRAKMLGRKMTNQQVLDAAANCKQAGINRLTFNIVGTPLETAENMRQTLRLNQEIAPEHFFFFPYIPLRGTPLYNIAKKEGLLLENKKELHYLSAANDRHFTLNMKECPQLLTAVEYDEICRQMLAFQEANNRLSYTDGVAPEVEPARVEDKSFSLVDADNSSASNSGQDRPIESAIAIVHKQEKSLFAGVRNLFRS
;
A
#
# COMPACT_ATOMS: atom_id res chain seq x y z
N MET A 1 24.37 -8.46 25.65
CA MET A 1 24.97 -7.10 25.76
C MET A 1 23.92 -6.13 25.25
N ASN A 2 23.35 -5.30 26.14
CA ASN A 2 22.27 -4.39 25.82
C ASN A 2 22.76 -3.26 24.92
N SER A 3 22.41 -3.29 23.62
CA SER A 3 22.54 -2.12 22.76
C SER A 3 21.36 -1.18 23.04
N LYS A 4 21.58 -0.12 23.78
CA LYS A 4 20.66 1.00 23.88
C LYS A 4 20.57 1.65 22.51
N ALA A 5 19.44 1.51 21.83
CA ALA A 5 19.10 2.36 20.72
C ALA A 5 18.97 3.80 21.26
N ASP A 6 19.82 4.70 20.80
CA ASP A 6 19.81 6.11 21.19
C ASP A 6 18.52 6.76 20.65
N VAL A 7 17.53 6.85 21.52
CA VAL A 7 16.36 7.70 21.32
C VAL A 7 16.82 9.13 21.57
N ILE A 8 17.03 9.89 20.49
CA ILE A 8 17.29 11.33 20.59
C ILE A 8 15.96 12.02 20.92
N ALA A 9 15.72 12.21 22.22
CA ALA A 9 14.64 13.06 22.70
C ALA A 9 15.03 14.53 22.43
N VAL A 10 14.38 15.16 21.47
CA VAL A 10 14.47 16.62 21.27
C VAL A 10 13.38 17.26 22.11
N SER A 11 13.78 17.95 23.21
CA SER A 11 12.87 18.75 24.01
C SER A 11 12.40 19.95 23.17
N THR A 12 11.18 19.87 22.65
CA THR A 12 10.44 21.04 22.20
C THR A 12 9.80 21.67 23.43
N GLY A 13 9.81 23.02 23.57
CA GLY A 13 9.23 23.74 24.72
C GLY A 13 7.69 23.67 24.75
N ARG A 14 7.13 22.47 24.63
CA ARG A 14 5.69 22.21 24.69
C ARG A 14 5.21 22.17 26.13
N ALA A 15 3.94 22.53 26.36
CA ALA A 15 3.27 22.38 27.64
C ALA A 15 3.35 20.92 28.13
N ALA A 16 3.41 20.73 29.45
CA ALA A 16 3.39 19.40 30.04
C ALA A 16 2.13 18.62 29.57
N TYR A 17 2.29 17.32 29.32
CA TYR A 17 1.17 16.48 28.91
C TYR A 17 0.11 16.43 30.02
N PRO A 18 -1.15 16.83 29.73
CA PRO A 18 -2.23 16.87 30.71
C PRO A 18 -2.82 15.47 30.90
N GLN A 19 -2.17 14.63 31.71
CA GLN A 19 -2.56 13.22 31.94
C GLN A 19 -4.01 13.09 32.40
N ASP A 20 -4.52 14.03 33.15
CA ASP A 20 -5.88 14.10 33.67
C ASP A 20 -6.93 14.38 32.59
N LYS A 21 -6.51 14.95 31.45
CA LYS A 21 -7.34 15.18 30.26
C LYS A 21 -7.30 14.02 29.26
N SER A 22 -6.41 13.04 29.42
CA SER A 22 -6.43 11.87 28.57
C SER A 22 -7.56 10.93 28.98
N ARG A 23 -8.51 10.74 28.10
CA ARG A 23 -9.62 9.79 28.25
C ARG A 23 -9.17 8.33 28.24
N TRP A 24 -8.04 8.05 27.62
CA TRP A 24 -7.62 6.73 27.21
C TRP A 24 -6.55 6.11 28.11
N PHE A 25 -5.87 6.91 28.93
CA PHE A 25 -4.86 6.37 29.84
C PHE A 25 -5.46 5.35 30.81
N ALA A 26 -4.87 4.16 30.83
CA ALA A 26 -5.31 3.03 31.64
C ALA A 26 -6.79 2.62 31.43
N ALA A 27 -7.35 2.87 30.23
CA ALA A 27 -8.73 2.53 29.89
C ALA A 27 -8.99 1.02 29.84
N VAL A 28 -7.99 0.20 29.47
CA VAL A 28 -8.11 -1.25 29.30
C VAL A 28 -7.69 -1.99 30.57
N LYS A 29 -8.63 -2.65 31.26
CA LYS A 29 -8.39 -3.37 32.52
C LYS A 29 -8.19 -4.87 32.36
N ARG A 30 -8.66 -5.48 31.27
CA ARG A 30 -8.51 -6.94 31.05
C ARG A 30 -7.04 -7.34 30.86
N LYS A 31 -6.71 -8.61 31.11
CA LYS A 31 -5.31 -9.12 31.05
C LYS A 31 -4.71 -8.98 29.66
N ARG A 32 -5.42 -9.42 28.63
CA ARG A 32 -5.03 -9.25 27.22
C ARG A 32 -5.76 -8.06 26.61
N LEU A 33 -5.12 -7.37 25.66
CA LEU A 33 -5.72 -6.28 24.91
C LEU A 33 -5.98 -6.76 23.47
N ARG A 34 -7.19 -6.52 22.97
CA ARG A 34 -7.58 -6.83 21.59
C ARG A 34 -7.46 -5.59 20.72
N LEU A 35 -6.52 -5.62 19.80
CA LEU A 35 -6.30 -4.59 18.80
C LEU A 35 -6.79 -5.09 17.45
N VAL A 36 -7.75 -4.38 16.87
CA VAL A 36 -8.20 -4.62 15.50
C VAL A 36 -7.50 -3.65 14.58
N PHE A 37 -6.71 -4.18 13.63
CA PHE A 37 -6.25 -3.42 12.47
C PHE A 37 -7.30 -3.47 11.37
N ALA A 38 -7.49 -2.34 10.70
CA ALA A 38 -8.41 -2.19 9.59
C ALA A 38 -7.78 -1.40 8.44
N PHE A 39 -8.20 -1.70 7.22
CA PHE A 39 -7.87 -0.90 6.04
C PHE A 39 -8.92 -1.12 4.95
N TYR A 40 -8.99 -0.20 4.00
CA TYR A 40 -9.90 -0.29 2.88
C TYR A 40 -9.19 -1.03 1.73
N SER A 41 -9.69 -2.20 1.38
CA SER A 41 -9.27 -3.01 0.24
C SER A 41 -10.51 -3.51 -0.46
N PRO A 42 -11.13 -2.72 -1.36
CA PRO A 42 -12.48 -2.97 -1.86
C PRO A 42 -12.69 -4.37 -2.41
N ASP A 43 -11.72 -4.90 -3.12
CA ASP A 43 -11.73 -6.21 -3.76
C ASP A 43 -10.93 -7.30 -3.00
N GLY A 44 -10.20 -6.91 -1.95
CA GLY A 44 -9.41 -7.83 -1.11
C GLY A 44 -8.10 -8.31 -1.73
N ASN A 45 -7.59 -7.62 -2.75
CA ASN A 45 -6.37 -8.01 -3.44
C ASN A 45 -5.11 -7.30 -2.92
N GLU A 46 -5.22 -6.51 -1.85
CA GLU A 46 -4.11 -5.72 -1.32
C GLU A 46 -3.61 -6.28 0.01
N ILE A 47 -2.29 -6.31 0.18
CA ILE A 47 -1.62 -6.53 1.46
C ILE A 47 -1.17 -5.17 2.01
N ALA A 48 -1.70 -4.78 3.17
CA ALA A 48 -1.27 -3.58 3.86
C ALA A 48 0.06 -3.85 4.61
N MET A 49 1.20 -3.69 3.92
CA MET A 49 2.54 -3.92 4.48
C MET A 49 2.80 -3.24 5.83
N PRO A 50 2.31 -2.00 6.09
CA PRO A 50 2.44 -1.39 7.42
C PRO A 50 1.74 -2.20 8.52
N ILE A 51 0.59 -2.82 8.24
CA ILE A 51 -0.12 -3.66 9.21
C ILE A 51 0.68 -4.94 9.50
N ALA A 52 1.23 -5.59 8.47
CA ALA A 52 2.10 -6.75 8.64
C ALA A 52 3.31 -6.43 9.54
N SER A 53 3.94 -5.26 9.32
CA SER A 53 5.09 -4.83 10.12
C SER A 53 4.71 -4.52 11.58
N MET A 54 3.60 -3.80 11.81
CA MET A 54 3.09 -3.51 13.15
C MET A 54 2.64 -4.78 13.88
N SER A 55 2.00 -5.73 13.18
CA SER A 55 1.62 -7.03 13.74
C SER A 55 2.84 -7.81 14.22
N ALA A 56 3.87 -7.91 13.39
CA ALA A 56 5.12 -8.59 13.75
C ALA A 56 5.77 -7.97 14.99
N TYR A 57 5.85 -6.63 15.02
CA TYR A 57 6.40 -5.89 16.16
C TYR A 57 5.61 -6.15 17.45
N LEU A 58 4.27 -6.08 17.39
CA LEU A 58 3.41 -6.33 18.54
C LEU A 58 3.53 -7.78 19.05
N LYS A 59 3.54 -8.76 18.16
CA LYS A 59 3.69 -10.18 18.53
C LYS A 59 5.02 -10.46 19.22
N ARG A 60 6.12 -9.80 18.78
CA ARG A 60 7.45 -9.96 19.40
C ARG A 60 7.54 -9.29 20.77
N ASP A 61 7.12 -8.01 20.87
CA ASP A 61 7.44 -7.16 22.03
C ASP A 61 6.26 -7.04 23.01
N PHE A 62 5.03 -7.33 22.60
CA PHE A 62 3.80 -7.21 23.40
C PHE A 62 2.92 -8.48 23.29
N PRO A 63 3.39 -9.65 23.73
CA PRO A 63 2.67 -10.92 23.54
C PRO A 63 1.30 -10.98 24.26
N TRP A 64 0.98 -9.99 25.06
CA TRP A 64 -0.33 -9.80 25.69
C TRP A 64 -1.33 -9.00 24.81
N VAL A 65 -0.94 -8.59 23.60
CA VAL A 65 -1.82 -7.98 22.61
C VAL A 65 -2.31 -9.05 21.64
N ASP A 66 -3.63 -9.20 21.53
CA ASP A 66 -4.28 -9.98 20.49
C ASP A 66 -4.46 -9.11 19.26
N VAL A 67 -3.74 -9.41 18.19
CA VAL A 67 -3.83 -8.69 16.92
C VAL A 67 -4.84 -9.39 16.02
N ILE A 68 -5.84 -8.63 15.57
CA ILE A 68 -6.89 -9.07 14.64
C ILE A 68 -6.85 -8.15 13.43
N LEU A 69 -7.06 -8.70 12.24
CA LEU A 69 -7.23 -7.93 11.01
C LEU A 69 -8.67 -8.04 10.53
N GLU A 70 -9.30 -6.89 10.29
CA GLU A 70 -10.63 -6.81 9.69
C GLU A 70 -10.61 -5.75 8.57
N ALA A 71 -10.51 -6.19 7.33
CA ALA A 71 -10.48 -5.29 6.17
C ALA A 71 -11.89 -4.93 5.70
N VAL A 72 -12.04 -3.77 5.05
CA VAL A 72 -13.29 -3.35 4.42
C VAL A 72 -13.28 -3.78 2.96
N LEU A 73 -14.03 -4.84 2.61
CA LEU A 73 -14.05 -5.51 1.31
C LEU A 73 -15.38 -5.24 0.58
N ILE A 74 -15.74 -3.97 0.43
CA ILE A 74 -17.08 -3.53 -0.01
C ILE A 74 -17.51 -4.08 -1.38
N LEU A 75 -16.58 -4.32 -2.30
CA LEU A 75 -16.90 -4.88 -3.63
C LEU A 75 -17.10 -6.40 -3.60
N ARG A 76 -16.65 -7.09 -2.53
CA ARG A 76 -16.91 -8.52 -2.35
C ARG A 76 -18.31 -8.77 -1.76
N ASP A 77 -18.70 -7.97 -0.78
CA ASP A 77 -20.02 -8.07 -0.14
C ASP A 77 -20.43 -6.70 0.43
N ALA A 78 -21.23 -5.95 -0.31
CA ALA A 78 -21.64 -4.59 0.05
C ALA A 78 -22.54 -4.54 1.29
N ASP A 79 -23.30 -5.62 1.59
CA ASP A 79 -24.13 -5.68 2.77
C ASP A 79 -23.30 -5.99 4.02
N LYS A 80 -22.47 -7.04 4.00
CA LYS A 80 -21.57 -7.42 5.09
C LYS A 80 -20.66 -6.26 5.49
N TYR A 81 -20.07 -5.58 4.51
CA TYR A 81 -19.12 -4.50 4.71
C TYR A 81 -19.76 -3.10 4.64
N SER A 82 -21.11 -2.99 4.76
CA SER A 82 -21.74 -1.69 5.00
C SER A 82 -21.24 -1.08 6.32
N PRO A 83 -21.16 0.25 6.46
CA PRO A 83 -20.66 0.88 7.69
C PRO A 83 -21.35 0.38 8.95
N GLU A 84 -22.68 0.17 8.91
CA GLU A 84 -23.50 -0.32 10.03
C GLU A 84 -23.16 -1.77 10.40
N ASN A 85 -23.04 -2.66 9.42
CA ASN A 85 -22.74 -4.08 9.67
C ASN A 85 -21.28 -4.27 10.06
N TYR A 86 -20.37 -3.52 9.44
CA TYR A 86 -18.97 -3.49 9.84
C TYR A 86 -18.78 -3.07 11.31
N ALA A 87 -19.50 -2.03 11.77
CA ALA A 87 -19.44 -1.61 13.16
C ALA A 87 -19.93 -2.71 14.14
N LYS A 88 -20.94 -3.51 13.74
CA LYS A 88 -21.39 -4.67 14.53
C LYS A 88 -20.32 -5.77 14.58
N THR A 89 -19.66 -6.06 13.45
CA THR A 89 -18.52 -7.00 13.41
C THR A 89 -17.43 -6.57 14.40
N ILE A 90 -17.04 -5.28 14.39
CA ILE A 90 -16.05 -4.77 15.35
C ILE A 90 -16.53 -4.89 16.81
N GLN A 91 -17.82 -4.71 17.07
CA GLN A 91 -18.39 -4.91 18.41
C GLN A 91 -18.33 -6.39 18.83
N GLU A 92 -18.65 -7.33 17.94
CA GLU A 92 -18.60 -8.77 18.19
C GLU A 92 -17.18 -9.27 18.45
N LEU A 93 -16.17 -8.64 17.82
CA LEU A 93 -14.76 -8.89 18.09
C LEU A 93 -14.33 -8.43 19.49
N ASP A 94 -15.18 -7.68 20.22
CA ASP A 94 -14.91 -7.16 21.57
C ASP A 94 -13.57 -6.41 21.63
N ALA A 95 -13.34 -5.51 20.65
CA ALA A 95 -12.11 -4.76 20.50
C ALA A 95 -11.88 -3.76 21.63
N ASP A 96 -10.62 -3.59 22.06
CA ASP A 96 -10.21 -2.52 22.99
C ASP A 96 -9.72 -1.27 22.27
N ILE A 97 -9.34 -1.41 21.01
CA ILE A 97 -8.85 -0.36 20.12
C ILE A 97 -9.01 -0.80 18.68
N ILE A 98 -9.34 0.13 17.79
CA ILE A 98 -9.30 -0.07 16.36
C ILE A 98 -8.33 0.92 15.72
N ALA A 99 -7.44 0.40 14.84
CA ALA A 99 -6.42 1.18 14.14
C ALA A 99 -6.55 1.00 12.63
N PHE A 100 -6.87 2.07 11.94
CA PHE A 100 -7.04 2.10 10.49
C PHE A 100 -5.75 2.55 9.79
N SER A 101 -5.32 1.80 8.77
CA SER A 101 -4.30 2.23 7.82
C SER A 101 -4.99 2.81 6.58
N ILE A 102 -4.99 4.14 6.44
CA ILE A 102 -5.76 4.85 5.42
C ILE A 102 -4.84 5.53 4.41
N MET A 103 -5.04 5.22 3.13
CA MET A 103 -4.52 6.02 2.03
C MET A 103 -5.41 7.25 1.82
N SER A 104 -4.85 8.39 1.41
CA SER A 104 -5.62 9.62 1.26
C SER A 104 -6.85 9.52 0.34
N PRO A 105 -6.82 8.76 -0.77
CA PRO A 105 -8.02 8.53 -1.59
C PRO A 105 -9.15 7.81 -0.85
N HIS A 106 -8.83 7.02 0.15
CA HIS A 106 -9.80 6.22 0.90
C HIS A 106 -10.41 6.96 2.09
N TRP A 107 -9.99 8.20 2.36
CA TRP A 107 -10.45 8.96 3.53
C TRP A 107 -11.97 9.14 3.55
N TYR A 108 -12.53 9.73 2.50
CA TYR A 108 -13.97 10.04 2.46
C TYR A 108 -14.86 8.78 2.44
N PRO A 109 -14.54 7.72 1.68
CA PRO A 109 -15.25 6.44 1.79
C PRO A 109 -15.26 5.84 3.21
N MET A 110 -14.23 6.10 4.01
CA MET A 110 -14.11 5.54 5.36
C MET A 110 -14.76 6.38 6.47
N GLU A 111 -15.06 7.66 6.25
CA GLU A 111 -15.70 8.51 7.27
C GLU A 111 -16.99 7.89 7.85
N PRO A 112 -17.94 7.30 7.06
CA PRO A 112 -19.13 6.65 7.60
C PRO A 112 -18.83 5.47 8.54
N TYR A 113 -17.74 4.75 8.33
CA TYR A 113 -17.33 3.64 9.19
C TYR A 113 -16.93 4.13 10.59
N PHE A 114 -16.16 5.21 10.66
CA PHE A 114 -15.77 5.82 11.94
C PHE A 114 -17.00 6.31 12.71
N GLU A 115 -17.96 6.93 11.99
CA GLU A 115 -19.22 7.41 12.57
C GLU A 115 -20.03 6.26 13.15
N GLN A 116 -20.26 5.17 12.42
CA GLN A 116 -21.05 4.04 12.92
C GLN A 116 -20.35 3.30 14.07
N ILE A 117 -19.01 3.17 14.01
CA ILE A 117 -18.23 2.62 15.12
C ILE A 117 -18.40 3.46 16.39
N LYS A 118 -18.26 4.78 16.32
CA LYS A 118 -18.42 5.67 17.47
C LYS A 118 -19.85 5.76 17.99
N LYS A 119 -20.83 5.66 17.10
CA LYS A 119 -22.25 5.59 17.49
C LYS A 119 -22.56 4.33 18.29
N LEU A 120 -22.03 3.18 17.89
CA LEU A 120 -22.25 1.90 18.55
C LEU A 120 -21.35 1.71 19.78
N MET A 121 -20.09 2.16 19.68
CA MET A 121 -19.05 1.99 20.70
C MET A 121 -18.35 3.33 21.00
N PRO A 122 -19.01 4.27 21.71
CA PRO A 122 -18.44 5.61 21.94
C PRO A 122 -17.13 5.61 22.75
N ASN A 123 -16.86 4.51 23.48
CA ASN A 123 -15.67 4.33 24.30
C ASN A 123 -14.59 3.44 23.63
N LEU A 124 -14.70 3.14 22.34
CA LEU A 124 -13.64 2.46 21.59
C LEU A 124 -12.69 3.52 20.99
N PRO A 125 -11.39 3.50 21.32
CA PRO A 125 -10.42 4.40 20.69
C PRO A 125 -10.29 4.09 19.21
N VAL A 126 -10.40 5.12 18.37
CA VAL A 126 -10.20 5.07 16.92
C VAL A 126 -8.89 5.76 16.57
N VAL A 127 -7.98 5.00 15.99
CA VAL A 127 -6.65 5.46 15.55
C VAL A 127 -6.58 5.47 14.04
N ILE A 128 -6.11 6.55 13.44
CA ILE A 128 -5.85 6.64 12.00
C ILE A 128 -4.35 6.72 11.75
N GLY A 129 -3.84 5.81 10.93
CA GLY A 129 -2.48 5.80 10.38
C GLY A 129 -2.48 5.83 8.86
N GLY A 130 -1.30 5.64 8.26
CA GLY A 130 -1.09 5.64 6.82
C GLY A 130 -0.89 7.02 6.24
N TYR A 131 -0.94 7.14 4.91
CA TYR A 131 -0.64 8.41 4.24
C TYR A 131 -1.64 9.51 4.56
N GLN A 132 -2.89 9.20 4.89
CA GLN A 132 -3.88 10.20 5.28
C GLN A 132 -3.43 10.97 6.52
N SER A 133 -3.07 10.27 7.58
CA SER A 133 -2.62 10.92 8.83
C SER A 133 -1.29 11.65 8.69
N MET A 134 -0.45 11.25 7.73
CA MET A 134 0.85 11.88 7.50
C MET A 134 0.77 13.12 6.61
N LEU A 135 -0.16 13.16 5.66
CA LEU A 135 -0.31 14.26 4.69
C LEU A 135 -1.40 15.27 5.07
N SER A 136 -2.32 14.89 5.94
CA SER A 136 -3.51 15.68 6.29
C SER A 136 -3.83 15.61 7.79
N GLN A 137 -2.80 15.78 8.64
CA GLN A 137 -2.90 15.63 10.10
C GLN A 137 -4.10 16.36 10.68
N GLN A 138 -4.19 17.68 10.41
CA GLN A 138 -5.24 18.52 10.96
C GLN A 138 -6.64 18.06 10.54
N GLN A 139 -6.84 17.82 9.22
CA GLN A 139 -8.13 17.30 8.73
C GLN A 139 -8.51 15.98 9.38
N THR A 140 -7.53 15.11 9.61
CA THR A 140 -7.76 13.77 10.14
C THR A 140 -8.13 13.82 11.62
N ILE A 141 -7.39 14.58 12.43
CA ILE A 141 -7.64 14.66 13.87
C ILE A 141 -8.88 15.52 14.20
N GLU A 142 -9.27 16.48 13.35
CA GLU A 142 -10.50 17.26 13.51
C GLU A 142 -11.79 16.43 13.32
N ASN A 143 -11.71 15.28 12.61
CA ASN A 143 -12.89 14.42 12.48
C ASN A 143 -13.38 14.00 13.88
N PRO A 144 -14.67 14.24 14.24
CA PRO A 144 -15.19 14.00 15.60
C PRO A 144 -15.09 12.54 16.05
N ASN A 145 -14.98 11.61 15.09
CA ASN A 145 -14.95 10.17 15.34
C ASN A 145 -13.52 9.59 15.40
N VAL A 146 -12.49 10.44 15.37
CA VAL A 146 -11.08 10.05 15.46
C VAL A 146 -10.52 10.54 16.79
N ASP A 147 -9.84 9.65 17.53
CA ASP A 147 -9.24 9.96 18.84
C ASP A 147 -7.72 10.17 18.75
N PHE A 148 -7.07 9.39 17.89
CA PHE A 148 -5.63 9.46 17.67
C PHE A 148 -5.29 9.44 16.19
N ILE A 149 -4.19 10.11 15.83
CA ILE A 149 -3.54 9.91 14.53
C ILE A 149 -2.08 9.51 14.73
N CYS A 150 -1.62 8.53 13.94
CA CYS A 150 -0.22 8.14 13.91
C CYS A 150 0.54 9.05 12.96
N VAL A 151 1.64 9.63 13.43
CA VAL A 151 2.53 10.47 12.64
C VAL A 151 3.93 9.84 12.56
N GLY A 152 4.39 9.52 11.36
CA GLY A 152 5.65 8.82 11.12
C GLY A 152 5.51 7.31 10.99
N ASP A 153 6.56 6.57 11.39
CA ASP A 153 6.56 5.10 11.38
C ASP A 153 5.65 4.55 12.50
N GLY A 154 4.79 3.59 12.16
CA GLY A 154 3.71 3.13 13.03
C GLY A 154 4.10 2.13 14.11
N GLU A 155 5.21 1.39 13.95
CA GLU A 155 5.53 0.23 14.80
C GLU A 155 5.70 0.62 16.28
N TYR A 156 6.53 1.64 16.56
CA TYR A 156 6.71 2.07 17.95
C TYR A 156 5.51 2.86 18.47
N ALA A 157 4.84 3.63 17.58
CA ALA A 157 3.65 4.38 17.96
C ALA A 157 2.51 3.44 18.41
N ILE A 158 2.28 2.32 17.71
CA ILE A 158 1.27 1.33 18.11
C ILE A 158 1.67 0.60 19.41
N GLY A 159 2.97 0.34 19.64
CA GLY A 159 3.47 -0.17 20.91
C GLY A 159 3.28 0.81 22.06
N ASN A 160 3.45 2.12 21.81
CA ASN A 160 3.25 3.16 22.79
C ASN A 160 1.76 3.28 23.20
N ILE A 161 0.83 3.25 22.23
CA ILE A 161 -0.60 3.39 22.54
C ILE A 161 -1.13 2.18 23.30
N VAL A 162 -0.73 0.95 22.98
CA VAL A 162 -1.20 -0.23 23.74
C VAL A 162 -0.71 -0.19 25.19
N GLN A 163 0.52 0.30 25.44
CA GLN A 163 1.02 0.53 26.80
C GLN A 163 0.26 1.65 27.52
N HIS A 164 -0.05 2.75 26.82
CA HIS A 164 -0.83 3.87 27.37
C HIS A 164 -2.23 3.40 27.80
N LEU A 165 -2.94 2.67 26.92
CA LEU A 165 -4.25 2.10 27.22
C LEU A 165 -4.24 1.14 28.42
N LYS A 166 -3.12 0.46 28.65
CA LYS A 166 -2.93 -0.42 29.82
C LYS A 166 -2.47 0.31 31.08
N GLY A 167 -2.18 1.61 30.99
CA GLY A 167 -1.62 2.39 32.11
C GLY A 167 -0.15 2.03 32.44
N LEU A 168 0.57 1.38 31.52
CA LEU A 168 1.96 0.95 31.72
C LEU A 168 2.96 2.06 31.38
N LYS A 169 2.58 3.00 30.51
CA LYS A 169 3.39 4.15 30.10
C LYS A 169 2.59 5.43 30.30
N PRO A 170 2.83 6.17 31.38
CA PRO A 170 2.24 7.50 31.57
C PRO A 170 2.86 8.52 30.61
N GLY A 171 2.18 9.63 30.38
CA GLY A 171 2.62 10.67 29.46
C GLY A 171 2.02 10.53 28.07
N PRO A 172 2.46 11.36 27.11
CA PRO A 172 1.94 11.35 25.77
C PRO A 172 2.27 10.05 25.03
N VAL A 173 1.46 9.73 24.01
CA VAL A 173 1.73 8.61 23.13
C VAL A 173 2.71 9.09 22.04
N ASP A 174 4.00 8.81 22.21
CA ASP A 174 5.03 9.24 21.25
C ASP A 174 4.71 8.69 19.84
N GLY A 175 4.83 9.56 18.84
CA GLY A 175 4.49 9.25 17.44
C GLY A 175 3.01 9.34 17.12
N MET A 176 2.17 9.87 18.06
CA MET A 176 0.74 10.10 17.85
C MET A 176 0.31 11.49 18.29
N TRP A 177 -0.71 12.01 17.64
CA TRP A 177 -1.50 13.13 18.17
C TRP A 177 -2.74 12.56 18.84
N GLU A 178 -3.10 13.10 20.00
CA GLU A 178 -4.25 12.68 20.79
C GLU A 178 -5.27 13.81 20.91
N LYS A 179 -6.55 13.50 20.70
CA LYS A 179 -7.65 14.39 21.02
C LYS A 179 -8.05 14.22 22.47
N LEU A 180 -7.89 15.27 23.26
CA LEU A 180 -8.21 15.30 24.69
C LEU A 180 -9.72 15.47 24.95
N VAL A 181 -10.15 15.28 26.19
CA VAL A 181 -11.57 15.34 26.60
C VAL A 181 -12.21 16.72 26.37
N ASP A 182 -11.42 17.79 26.39
CA ASP A 182 -11.87 19.16 26.11
C ASP A 182 -11.84 19.53 24.63
N GLY A 183 -11.45 18.58 23.76
CA GLY A 183 -11.32 18.77 22.33
C GLY A 183 -9.99 19.38 21.88
N GLU A 184 -9.11 19.75 22.81
CA GLU A 184 -7.73 20.13 22.46
C GLU A 184 -6.98 18.93 21.88
N VAL A 185 -5.98 19.20 21.01
CA VAL A 185 -5.13 18.17 20.42
C VAL A 185 -3.73 18.27 21.02
N TYR A 186 -3.29 17.18 21.64
CA TYR A 186 -1.90 17.07 22.07
C TYR A 186 -1.06 16.43 20.97
N GLU A 187 -0.10 17.16 20.46
CA GLU A 187 0.74 16.77 19.35
C GLU A 187 2.09 16.23 19.82
N THR A 188 2.55 15.14 19.24
CA THR A 188 3.93 14.64 19.41
C THR A 188 4.68 14.71 18.09
N GLU A 189 6.02 14.65 18.18
CA GLU A 189 6.87 14.57 16.98
C GLU A 189 6.64 13.27 16.21
N PRO A 190 6.80 13.27 14.87
CA PRO A 190 6.76 12.06 14.07
C PRO A 190 7.80 11.04 14.54
N HIS A 191 7.37 9.81 14.76
CA HIS A 191 8.31 8.73 15.09
C HIS A 191 9.05 8.27 13.83
N GLN A 192 10.37 8.06 13.95
CA GLN A 192 11.24 7.70 12.84
C GLN A 192 12.13 6.53 13.24
N ILE A 193 11.98 5.40 12.57
CA ILE A 193 12.81 4.22 12.75
C ILE A 193 14.03 4.36 11.85
N GLY A 194 15.21 4.51 12.43
CA GLY A 194 16.46 4.73 11.69
C GLY A 194 17.04 3.47 11.07
N ASP A 195 16.83 2.33 11.72
CA ASP A 195 17.36 1.02 11.33
C ASP A 195 16.23 -0.02 11.27
N LEU A 196 16.02 -0.61 10.10
CA LEU A 196 15.00 -1.64 9.91
C LEU A 196 15.36 -2.97 10.60
N ALA A 197 16.64 -3.24 10.85
CA ALA A 197 17.08 -4.43 11.61
C ALA A 197 16.58 -4.43 13.07
N ALA A 198 16.15 -3.29 13.61
CA ALA A 198 15.52 -3.22 14.92
C ALA A 198 14.09 -3.82 14.94
N LEU A 199 13.46 -3.95 13.77
CA LEU A 199 12.13 -4.52 13.61
C LEU A 199 12.22 -6.02 13.23
N PRO A 200 11.22 -6.82 13.59
CA PRO A 200 11.02 -8.11 12.96
C PRO A 200 10.60 -7.92 11.50
N PHE A 201 10.82 -8.93 10.67
CA PHE A 201 10.22 -8.95 9.33
C PHE A 201 8.69 -8.98 9.40
N PRO A 202 7.99 -8.50 8.36
CA PRO A 202 6.53 -8.40 8.34
C PRO A 202 5.84 -9.76 8.56
N ASP A 203 4.74 -9.73 9.32
CA ASP A 203 3.90 -10.87 9.64
C ASP A 203 2.79 -11.04 8.60
N TYR A 204 3.02 -11.92 7.64
CA TYR A 204 2.01 -12.23 6.61
C TYR A 204 0.87 -13.12 7.12
N ASP A 205 1.08 -13.84 8.24
CA ASP A 205 0.02 -14.69 8.84
C ASP A 205 -1.21 -13.89 9.27
N VAL A 206 -1.07 -12.60 9.55
CA VAL A 206 -2.19 -11.75 9.91
C VAL A 206 -3.22 -11.65 8.78
N PHE A 207 -2.76 -11.71 7.51
CA PHE A 207 -3.63 -11.74 6.33
C PHE A 207 -4.18 -13.13 6.06
N ALA A 208 -3.38 -14.17 6.20
CA ALA A 208 -3.79 -15.54 5.97
C ALA A 208 -4.93 -16.02 6.92
N LYS A 209 -5.11 -15.31 8.05
CA LYS A 209 -6.17 -15.58 9.03
C LYS A 209 -7.39 -14.66 8.90
N ALA A 210 -7.32 -13.66 8.05
CA ALA A 210 -8.40 -12.70 7.86
C ALA A 210 -9.35 -13.16 6.75
N ASP A 211 -10.64 -12.95 6.96
CA ASP A 211 -11.66 -13.24 5.93
C ASP A 211 -11.35 -12.47 4.63
N GLY A 212 -11.50 -13.15 3.52
CA GLY A 212 -11.38 -12.55 2.20
C GLY A 212 -9.97 -12.50 1.63
N PHE A 213 -8.97 -13.06 2.31
CA PHE A 213 -7.59 -13.16 1.82
C PHE A 213 -7.20 -14.58 1.39
N ASP A 214 -8.16 -15.51 1.28
CA ASP A 214 -7.93 -16.88 0.81
C ASP A 214 -7.35 -16.93 -0.61
N ASP A 215 -7.58 -15.88 -1.42
CA ASP A 215 -7.08 -15.71 -2.78
C ASP A 215 -6.01 -14.60 -2.91
N VAL A 216 -5.15 -14.38 -1.92
CA VAL A 216 -4.03 -13.41 -1.98
C VAL A 216 -3.09 -13.67 -3.19
N ASN A 217 -3.43 -14.67 -3.99
CA ASN A 217 -2.75 -15.11 -5.21
C ASN A 217 -2.97 -14.23 -6.44
N SER A 218 -3.77 -13.16 -6.37
CA SER A 218 -4.13 -12.40 -7.56
C SER A 218 -3.51 -11.01 -7.58
N SER A 219 -2.19 -10.91 -7.54
CA SER A 219 -1.57 -9.68 -8.02
C SER A 219 -2.03 -9.43 -9.46
N ILE A 220 -2.56 -8.23 -9.73
CA ILE A 220 -2.91 -7.81 -11.10
C ILE A 220 -1.69 -7.69 -12.01
N PHE A 221 -0.48 -7.69 -11.43
CA PHE A 221 0.79 -7.49 -12.10
C PHE A 221 1.66 -8.75 -12.18
N GLY A 222 1.30 -9.81 -11.46
CA GLY A 222 2.08 -11.04 -11.36
C GLY A 222 1.56 -12.19 -12.22
N PRO A 223 2.30 -13.31 -12.28
CA PRO A 223 1.90 -14.49 -13.04
C PRO A 223 0.66 -15.16 -12.47
N LYS A 224 -0.20 -15.65 -13.35
CA LYS A 224 -1.38 -16.42 -12.95
C LYS A 224 -0.98 -17.85 -12.55
N GLY A 225 -1.64 -18.39 -11.53
CA GLY A 225 -1.49 -19.79 -11.13
C GLY A 225 -0.33 -20.09 -10.18
N VAL A 226 0.39 -19.05 -9.72
CA VAL A 226 1.39 -19.16 -8.66
C VAL A 226 1.10 -18.13 -7.58
N LEU A 227 1.53 -18.39 -6.35
CA LEU A 227 1.45 -17.39 -5.29
C LEU A 227 2.44 -16.27 -5.57
N VAL A 228 1.92 -15.07 -5.76
CA VAL A 228 2.68 -13.83 -5.88
C VAL A 228 2.69 -13.15 -4.52
N LEU A 229 3.88 -12.95 -3.94
CA LEU A 229 3.99 -12.32 -2.64
C LEU A 229 4.63 -10.93 -2.76
N PRO A 230 3.91 -9.85 -2.40
CA PRO A 230 4.49 -8.52 -2.31
C PRO A 230 5.41 -8.43 -1.10
N VAL A 231 6.59 -7.85 -1.30
CA VAL A 231 7.61 -7.66 -0.27
C VAL A 231 8.28 -6.30 -0.43
N MET A 232 8.88 -5.80 0.65
CA MET A 232 9.64 -4.56 0.63
C MET A 232 11.05 -4.80 1.19
N THR A 233 12.08 -4.40 0.45
CA THR A 233 13.47 -4.50 0.90
C THR A 233 13.94 -3.27 1.67
N GLY A 234 13.08 -2.24 1.71
CA GLY A 234 13.40 -0.99 2.37
C GLY A 234 12.25 0.01 2.33
N ARG A 235 12.50 1.22 2.77
CA ARG A 235 11.53 2.32 2.84
C ARG A 235 12.16 3.62 2.35
N GLY A 236 11.34 4.44 1.67
CA GLY A 236 11.65 5.80 1.25
C GLY A 236 12.24 5.90 -0.15
N CYS A 237 12.05 7.07 -0.75
CA CYS A 237 12.52 7.42 -2.08
C CYS A 237 13.29 8.76 -2.05
N PRO A 238 14.48 8.87 -2.68
CA PRO A 238 15.28 10.10 -2.64
C PRO A 238 14.77 11.20 -3.59
N TYR A 239 13.82 10.87 -4.46
CA TYR A 239 13.30 11.78 -5.48
C TYR A 239 12.19 12.68 -4.95
N ARG A 240 12.01 13.83 -5.62
CA ARG A 240 11.04 14.88 -5.27
C ARG A 240 10.04 15.10 -6.41
N CYS A 241 9.38 14.02 -6.85
CA CYS A 241 8.31 14.14 -7.85
C CYS A 241 7.17 14.95 -7.25
N THR A 242 6.66 15.94 -8.00
CA THR A 242 5.73 16.94 -7.48
C THR A 242 4.37 16.40 -7.07
N TYR A 243 3.98 15.26 -7.58
CA TYR A 243 2.70 14.58 -7.33
C TYR A 243 2.79 13.50 -6.23
N CYS A 244 4.01 13.12 -5.83
CA CYS A 244 4.25 11.95 -4.99
C CYS A 244 4.25 12.30 -3.49
N CYS A 245 3.58 11.47 -2.69
CA CYS A 245 3.54 11.57 -1.23
C CYS A 245 4.93 11.52 -0.58
N ASN A 246 5.93 10.88 -1.20
CA ASN A 246 7.29 10.84 -0.69
C ASN A 246 7.96 12.23 -0.63
N THR A 247 7.50 13.20 -1.42
CA THR A 247 8.06 14.55 -1.41
C THR A 247 7.81 15.28 -0.08
N PRO A 248 6.58 15.46 0.41
CA PRO A 248 6.34 16.04 1.73
C PRO A 248 6.86 15.16 2.86
N LEU A 249 6.84 13.84 2.74
CA LEU A 249 7.39 12.95 3.74
C LEU A 249 8.89 13.15 3.92
N LEU A 250 9.64 13.23 2.83
CA LEU A 250 11.08 13.50 2.87
C LEU A 250 11.41 14.84 3.54
N GLU A 251 10.50 15.81 3.49
CA GLU A 251 10.64 17.11 4.19
C GLU A 251 10.35 16.99 5.69
N THR A 252 9.44 16.12 6.09
CA THR A 252 9.11 15.85 7.48
C THR A 252 10.23 15.10 8.20
N TRP A 253 10.98 14.21 7.49
CA TRP A 253 12.09 13.47 8.06
C TRP A 253 13.32 14.36 8.27
N LYS A 254 13.90 14.32 9.45
CA LYS A 254 15.05 15.17 9.85
C LYS A 254 16.27 15.00 8.95
N THR A 255 16.50 13.80 8.43
CA THR A 255 17.61 13.52 7.52
C THR A 255 17.20 12.54 6.43
N LYS A 256 17.83 12.65 5.25
CA LYS A 256 17.67 11.65 4.18
C LYS A 256 18.09 10.25 4.63
N LYS A 257 19.07 10.15 5.53
CA LYS A 257 19.58 8.89 6.05
C LYS A 257 18.54 8.13 6.85
N THR A 258 17.71 8.82 7.61
CA THR A 258 16.60 8.21 8.37
C THR A 258 15.36 7.97 7.53
N PHE A 259 15.26 8.58 6.34
CA PHE A 259 14.17 8.35 5.41
C PHE A 259 14.45 7.17 4.46
N LEU A 260 15.70 7.05 3.97
CA LEU A 260 16.12 5.99 3.04
C LEU A 260 16.73 4.82 3.83
N ARG A 261 15.99 3.77 4.02
CA ARG A 261 16.38 2.61 4.84
C ARG A 261 16.27 1.33 4.02
N LYS A 262 17.21 0.44 4.18
CA LYS A 262 17.21 -0.90 3.59
C LYS A 262 17.54 -1.92 4.67
N TYR A 263 16.97 -3.11 4.55
CA TYR A 263 17.44 -4.28 5.30
C TYR A 263 18.86 -4.66 4.86
N ASP A 264 19.52 -5.52 5.63
CA ASP A 264 20.73 -6.18 5.15
C ASP A 264 20.39 -7.14 4.01
N PRO A 265 21.20 -7.25 2.94
CA PRO A 265 20.90 -8.12 1.81
C PRO A 265 20.82 -9.60 2.17
N GLU A 266 21.68 -10.09 3.10
CA GLU A 266 21.69 -11.50 3.52
C GLU A 266 20.46 -11.81 4.35
N ASP A 267 20.14 -10.97 5.35
CA ASP A 267 18.94 -11.10 6.20
C ASP A 267 17.66 -11.08 5.34
N MET A 268 17.62 -10.19 4.34
CA MET A 268 16.47 -10.11 3.42
C MET A 268 16.31 -11.38 2.59
N VAL A 269 17.40 -11.93 2.05
CA VAL A 269 17.34 -13.17 1.26
C VAL A 269 16.95 -14.37 2.13
N ASP A 270 17.47 -14.45 3.35
CA ASP A 270 17.11 -15.53 4.28
C ASP A 270 15.61 -15.45 4.65
N GLU A 271 15.06 -14.24 4.83
CA GLU A 271 13.61 -14.06 5.02
C GLU A 271 12.81 -14.47 3.77
N LEU A 272 13.26 -14.13 2.58
CA LEU A 272 12.59 -14.54 1.34
C LEU A 272 12.59 -16.07 1.17
N ILE A 273 13.65 -16.75 1.57
CA ILE A 273 13.70 -18.22 1.60
C ILE A 273 12.65 -18.76 2.57
N ARG A 274 12.59 -18.21 3.79
CA ARG A 274 11.58 -18.58 4.78
C ARG A 274 10.15 -18.38 4.25
N LEU A 275 9.86 -17.24 3.62
CA LEU A 275 8.54 -16.94 3.05
C LEU A 275 8.22 -17.88 1.88
N ARG A 276 9.19 -18.13 0.97
CA ARG A 276 9.06 -19.07 -0.13
C ARG A 276 8.63 -20.45 0.37
N ASP A 277 9.35 -20.96 1.36
CA ASP A 277 9.15 -22.32 1.84
C ASP A 277 7.87 -22.45 2.71
N LEU A 278 7.53 -21.39 3.48
CA LEU A 278 6.34 -21.36 4.33
C LEU A 278 5.03 -21.27 3.53
N TYR A 279 5.01 -20.41 2.51
CA TYR A 279 3.78 -20.10 1.76
C TYR A 279 3.77 -20.70 0.34
N ASN A 280 4.82 -21.45 -0.05
CA ASN A 280 4.98 -21.96 -1.42
C ASN A 280 4.91 -20.83 -2.47
N VAL A 281 5.64 -19.73 -2.21
CA VAL A 281 5.69 -18.57 -3.10
C VAL A 281 6.34 -18.94 -4.42
N GLY A 282 5.71 -18.59 -5.54
CA GLY A 282 6.24 -18.78 -6.89
C GLY A 282 6.80 -17.52 -7.54
N TYR A 283 6.52 -16.35 -6.96
CA TYR A 283 6.95 -15.06 -7.51
C TYR A 283 7.01 -13.99 -6.42
N PHE A 284 8.05 -13.16 -6.39
CA PHE A 284 8.15 -12.01 -5.49
C PHE A 284 7.91 -10.69 -6.24
N GLU A 285 7.06 -9.83 -5.69
CA GLU A 285 6.90 -8.43 -6.12
C GLU A 285 7.56 -7.50 -5.14
N PHE A 286 8.61 -6.79 -5.55
CA PHE A 286 9.27 -5.81 -4.68
C PHE A 286 8.57 -4.46 -4.77
N TRP A 287 7.76 -4.14 -3.75
CA TRP A 287 6.96 -2.91 -3.66
C TRP A 287 7.70 -1.73 -3.03
N ASP A 288 9.03 -1.77 -3.05
CA ASP A 288 9.82 -0.60 -2.66
C ASP A 288 9.40 0.61 -3.49
N GLU A 289 9.31 1.80 -2.89
CA GLU A 289 9.04 3.04 -3.62
C GLU A 289 10.11 3.30 -4.70
N LEU A 290 11.31 2.81 -4.47
CA LEU A 290 12.39 2.68 -5.43
C LEU A 290 13.35 1.56 -4.99
N PHE A 291 13.29 0.43 -5.67
CA PHE A 291 14.17 -0.71 -5.35
C PHE A 291 15.66 -0.32 -5.45
N LEU A 292 16.01 0.50 -6.42
CA LEU A 292 17.38 0.98 -6.69
C LEU A 292 17.81 2.18 -5.85
N SER A 293 17.17 2.46 -4.74
CA SER A 293 17.56 3.58 -3.86
C SER A 293 18.98 3.44 -3.28
N ASN A 294 19.53 2.22 -3.25
CA ASN A 294 20.89 1.90 -2.80
C ASN A 294 21.54 0.85 -3.72
N LEU A 295 22.38 1.29 -4.65
CA LEU A 295 23.04 0.40 -5.63
C LEU A 295 24.01 -0.62 -5.02
N LYS A 296 24.59 -0.33 -3.84
CA LYS A 296 25.45 -1.28 -3.13
C LYS A 296 24.60 -2.46 -2.61
N PHE A 297 23.48 -2.15 -2.00
CA PHE A 297 22.49 -3.15 -1.59
C PHE A 297 22.05 -4.01 -2.78
N VAL A 298 21.63 -3.39 -3.89
CA VAL A 298 21.09 -4.09 -5.07
C VAL A 298 22.09 -5.08 -5.65
N ARG A 299 23.36 -4.70 -5.76
CA ARG A 299 24.42 -5.60 -6.27
C ARG A 299 24.61 -6.82 -5.36
N ALA A 300 24.71 -6.61 -4.04
CA ALA A 300 24.86 -7.69 -3.09
C ALA A 300 23.63 -8.60 -3.09
N PHE A 301 22.44 -7.99 -3.06
CA PHE A 301 21.16 -8.70 -3.08
C PHE A 301 21.02 -9.60 -4.33
N PHE A 302 21.27 -9.08 -5.53
CA PHE A 302 21.16 -9.87 -6.77
C PHE A 302 22.12 -11.06 -6.80
N GLU A 303 23.37 -10.86 -6.32
CA GLU A 303 24.35 -11.95 -6.23
C GLU A 303 23.92 -13.08 -5.29
N ILE A 304 23.31 -12.74 -4.15
CA ILE A 304 22.85 -13.74 -3.19
C ILE A 304 21.53 -14.37 -3.65
N TYR A 305 20.60 -13.55 -4.18
CA TYR A 305 19.29 -14.00 -4.66
C TYR A 305 19.41 -15.06 -5.75
N LYS A 306 20.22 -14.81 -6.78
CA LYS A 306 20.41 -15.77 -7.89
C LYS A 306 21.01 -17.11 -7.45
N GLN A 307 21.75 -17.13 -6.34
CA GLN A 307 22.36 -18.35 -5.81
C GLN A 307 21.43 -19.16 -4.91
N LYS A 308 20.50 -18.50 -4.20
CA LYS A 308 19.74 -19.12 -3.12
C LYS A 308 18.24 -19.26 -3.40
N ILE A 309 17.63 -18.40 -4.22
CA ILE A 309 16.14 -18.35 -4.34
C ILE A 309 15.65 -18.91 -5.66
N HIS A 310 16.21 -18.51 -6.78
CA HIS A 310 15.87 -18.97 -8.14
C HIS A 310 14.41 -18.71 -8.58
N LEU A 311 13.66 -17.85 -7.90
CA LEU A 311 12.30 -17.47 -8.30
C LEU A 311 12.32 -16.19 -9.14
N PRO A 312 11.41 -16.05 -10.11
CA PRO A 312 11.24 -14.79 -10.81
C PRO A 312 10.68 -13.69 -9.89
N PHE A 313 11.01 -12.43 -10.21
CA PHE A 313 10.55 -11.29 -9.44
C PHE A 313 10.34 -10.04 -10.30
N SER A 314 9.62 -9.07 -9.74
CA SER A 314 9.48 -7.71 -10.30
C SER A 314 10.00 -6.64 -9.35
N ILE A 315 10.46 -5.51 -9.92
CA ILE A 315 10.97 -4.35 -9.19
C ILE A 315 10.44 -3.04 -9.74
N ASN A 316 10.33 -2.04 -8.87
CA ASN A 316 10.15 -0.65 -9.25
C ASN A 316 11.49 0.02 -9.57
N SER A 317 11.59 0.68 -10.72
CA SER A 317 12.79 1.36 -11.18
C SER A 317 12.52 2.75 -11.73
N ARG A 318 13.60 3.45 -12.02
CA ARG A 318 13.60 4.68 -12.81
C ARG A 318 14.47 4.51 -14.05
N VAL A 319 14.04 5.09 -15.16
CA VAL A 319 14.72 4.94 -16.45
C VAL A 319 16.18 5.39 -16.41
N GLU A 320 16.52 6.37 -15.58
CA GLU A 320 17.89 6.93 -15.45
C GLU A 320 18.95 5.91 -14.99
N VAL A 321 18.52 4.79 -14.42
CA VAL A 321 19.42 3.72 -13.94
C VAL A 321 19.33 2.44 -14.76
N MET A 322 18.41 2.35 -15.71
CA MET A 322 18.12 1.16 -16.53
C MET A 322 19.05 1.08 -17.76
N ASN A 323 20.36 1.16 -17.53
CA ASN A 323 21.32 0.93 -18.60
C ASN A 323 21.48 -0.57 -18.91
N GLU A 324 22.14 -0.90 -20.04
CA GLU A 324 22.36 -2.26 -20.52
C GLU A 324 22.91 -3.18 -19.42
N LYS A 325 24.00 -2.76 -18.76
CA LYS A 325 24.65 -3.56 -17.70
C LYS A 325 23.73 -3.85 -16.54
N PHE A 326 22.93 -2.87 -16.11
CA PHE A 326 21.96 -3.07 -15.03
C PHE A 326 20.88 -4.08 -15.45
N CYS A 327 20.29 -3.91 -16.65
CA CYS A 327 19.25 -4.81 -17.14
C CYS A 327 19.76 -6.25 -17.28
N GLN A 328 20.97 -6.44 -17.80
CA GLN A 328 21.61 -7.77 -17.88
C GLN A 328 21.79 -8.39 -16.48
N THR A 329 22.37 -7.62 -15.52
CA THR A 329 22.57 -8.10 -14.15
C THR A 329 21.25 -8.45 -13.46
N ALA A 330 20.20 -7.64 -13.67
CA ALA A 330 18.87 -7.90 -13.13
C ALA A 330 18.24 -9.18 -13.73
N ALA A 331 18.35 -9.36 -15.04
CA ALA A 331 17.88 -10.57 -15.74
C ALA A 331 18.59 -11.84 -15.22
N GLU A 332 19.93 -11.78 -15.07
CA GLU A 332 20.72 -12.89 -14.50
C GLU A 332 20.31 -13.23 -13.07
N ALA A 333 19.80 -12.25 -12.30
CA ALA A 333 19.30 -12.47 -10.96
C ALA A 333 17.87 -13.04 -10.92
N GLY A 334 17.16 -13.14 -12.06
CA GLY A 334 15.79 -13.61 -12.17
C GLY A 334 14.75 -12.49 -12.25
N CYS A 335 15.16 -11.23 -12.48
CA CYS A 335 14.22 -10.14 -12.69
C CYS A 335 13.40 -10.39 -13.96
N HIS A 336 12.11 -10.65 -13.77
CA HIS A 336 11.18 -10.93 -14.87
C HIS A 336 10.54 -9.67 -15.44
N THR A 337 10.19 -8.71 -14.56
CA THR A 337 9.50 -7.48 -14.97
C THR A 337 10.09 -6.27 -14.25
N ILE A 338 10.31 -5.18 -14.97
CA ILE A 338 10.64 -3.88 -14.40
C ILE A 338 9.46 -2.94 -14.59
N TRP A 339 8.99 -2.36 -13.47
CA TRP A 339 7.95 -1.35 -13.44
C TRP A 339 8.60 0.04 -13.39
N PHE A 340 8.19 0.93 -14.28
CA PHE A 340 8.72 2.29 -14.26
C PHE A 340 7.69 3.33 -14.68
N GLY A 341 7.70 4.46 -13.97
CA GLY A 341 6.82 5.58 -14.29
C GLY A 341 7.42 6.41 -15.43
N ILE A 342 6.63 6.63 -16.48
CA ILE A 342 6.86 7.66 -17.49
C ILE A 342 6.13 8.93 -17.07
N GLU A 343 4.91 8.75 -16.60
CA GLU A 343 3.94 9.70 -16.08
C GLU A 343 3.34 10.63 -17.15
N SER A 344 4.18 11.21 -18.02
CA SER A 344 3.77 12.01 -19.17
C SER A 344 4.76 11.84 -20.32
N GLY A 345 4.27 11.72 -21.55
CA GLY A 345 5.10 11.64 -22.77
C GLY A 345 5.62 12.99 -23.24
N ASP A 346 5.04 14.09 -22.76
CA ASP A 346 5.58 15.42 -23.03
C ASP A 346 6.75 15.70 -22.11
N GLU A 347 7.94 15.78 -22.69
CA GLU A 347 9.19 15.91 -21.95
C GLU A 347 9.29 17.22 -21.19
N GLU A 348 8.84 18.33 -21.77
CA GLU A 348 8.87 19.65 -21.13
C GLU A 348 7.86 19.73 -19.98
N PHE A 349 6.62 19.28 -20.24
CA PHE A 349 5.57 19.23 -19.23
C PHE A 349 5.99 18.32 -18.06
N ARG A 350 6.49 17.13 -18.35
CA ARG A 350 7.00 16.16 -17.38
C ARG A 350 8.09 16.76 -16.49
N ALA A 351 9.05 17.46 -17.10
CA ALA A 351 10.14 18.07 -16.35
C ALA A 351 9.66 19.23 -15.47
N LYS A 352 8.79 20.12 -15.99
CA LYS A 352 8.31 21.33 -15.29
C LYS A 352 7.24 21.02 -14.24
N MET A 353 6.24 20.20 -14.63
CA MET A 353 5.06 19.98 -13.79
C MET A 353 5.23 18.78 -12.85
N LEU A 354 5.83 17.70 -13.32
CA LEU A 354 5.94 16.46 -12.54
C LEU A 354 7.30 16.31 -11.83
N GLY A 355 8.25 17.22 -12.10
CA GLY A 355 9.58 17.19 -11.49
C GLY A 355 10.44 16.01 -11.95
N ARG A 356 10.16 15.46 -13.14
CA ARG A 356 10.88 14.31 -13.72
C ARG A 356 11.62 14.77 -14.98
N LYS A 357 12.95 14.76 -14.91
CA LYS A 357 13.82 15.40 -15.92
C LYS A 357 14.39 14.42 -16.96
N MET A 358 14.02 13.14 -16.94
CA MET A 358 14.47 12.22 -17.99
C MET A 358 13.92 12.64 -19.36
N THR A 359 14.73 12.45 -20.39
CA THR A 359 14.35 12.70 -21.79
C THR A 359 13.54 11.52 -22.35
N ASN A 360 12.80 11.75 -23.44
CA ASN A 360 12.11 10.65 -24.13
C ASN A 360 13.12 9.65 -24.70
N GLN A 361 14.29 10.11 -25.16
CA GLN A 361 15.35 9.20 -25.60
C GLN A 361 15.83 8.30 -24.45
N GLN A 362 16.03 8.82 -23.25
CA GLN A 362 16.39 8.00 -22.09
C GLN A 362 15.31 6.96 -21.74
N VAL A 363 14.03 7.30 -21.93
CA VAL A 363 12.91 6.36 -21.73
C VAL A 363 12.98 5.24 -22.77
N LEU A 364 13.18 5.58 -24.04
CA LEU A 364 13.29 4.61 -25.14
C LEU A 364 14.51 3.70 -24.98
N ASP A 365 15.67 4.27 -24.62
CA ASP A 365 16.91 3.51 -24.39
C ASP A 365 16.73 2.53 -23.22
N ALA A 366 16.13 2.97 -22.11
CA ALA A 366 15.84 2.12 -20.96
C ALA A 366 14.90 0.96 -21.32
N ALA A 367 13.86 1.24 -22.10
CA ALA A 367 12.92 0.22 -22.57
C ALA A 367 13.59 -0.78 -23.52
N ALA A 368 14.47 -0.31 -24.41
CA ALA A 368 15.26 -1.15 -25.32
C ALA A 368 16.22 -2.06 -24.55
N ASN A 369 16.92 -1.52 -23.53
CA ASN A 369 17.82 -2.30 -22.67
C ASN A 369 17.10 -3.43 -21.94
N CYS A 370 15.90 -3.16 -21.39
CA CYS A 370 15.08 -4.20 -20.78
C CYS A 370 14.69 -5.29 -21.79
N LYS A 371 14.22 -4.89 -22.97
CA LYS A 371 13.84 -5.82 -24.04
C LYS A 371 15.02 -6.70 -24.47
N GLN A 372 16.20 -6.10 -24.64
CA GLN A 372 17.41 -6.83 -25.02
C GLN A 372 17.84 -7.82 -23.95
N ALA A 373 17.63 -7.50 -22.67
CA ALA A 373 17.91 -8.39 -21.55
C ALA A 373 16.80 -9.45 -21.30
N GLY A 374 15.71 -9.46 -22.09
CA GLY A 374 14.58 -10.37 -21.91
C GLY A 374 13.67 -10.03 -20.73
N ILE A 375 13.73 -8.78 -20.22
CA ILE A 375 12.91 -8.30 -19.09
C ILE A 375 11.65 -7.63 -19.63
N ASN A 376 10.49 -8.03 -19.11
CA ASN A 376 9.21 -7.39 -19.41
C ASN A 376 9.16 -5.97 -18.84
N ARG A 377 8.44 -5.09 -19.54
CA ARG A 377 8.30 -3.68 -19.20
C ARG A 377 6.86 -3.37 -18.82
N LEU A 378 6.70 -2.82 -17.64
CA LEU A 378 5.42 -2.29 -17.21
C LEU A 378 5.56 -0.78 -17.00
N THR A 379 4.73 0.01 -17.72
CA THR A 379 4.77 1.47 -17.63
C THR A 379 3.59 2.04 -16.86
N PHE A 380 3.89 3.00 -15.98
CA PHE A 380 2.88 3.81 -15.30
C PHE A 380 2.82 5.22 -15.88
N ASN A 381 1.62 5.73 -16.03
CA ASN A 381 1.33 7.04 -16.57
C ASN A 381 0.24 7.74 -15.75
N ILE A 382 0.30 9.06 -15.67
CA ILE A 382 -0.69 9.89 -14.97
C ILE A 382 -1.36 10.79 -16.01
N VAL A 383 -2.68 10.91 -15.92
CA VAL A 383 -3.49 11.75 -16.81
C VAL A 383 -4.40 12.68 -16.02
N GLY A 384 -4.79 13.80 -16.61
CA GLY A 384 -5.64 14.79 -15.95
C GLY A 384 -4.93 15.56 -14.85
N THR A 385 -3.62 15.77 -14.99
CA THR A 385 -2.84 16.59 -14.05
C THR A 385 -3.15 18.08 -14.22
N PRO A 386 -2.90 18.92 -13.19
CA PRO A 386 -3.10 20.38 -13.32
C PRO A 386 -2.37 20.94 -14.54
N LEU A 387 -3.07 21.74 -15.32
CA LEU A 387 -2.57 22.42 -16.53
C LEU A 387 -2.15 21.49 -17.68
N GLU A 388 -2.49 20.21 -17.63
CA GLU A 388 -2.27 19.27 -18.72
C GLU A 388 -3.20 19.58 -19.89
N THR A 389 -2.69 19.48 -21.11
CA THR A 389 -3.45 19.67 -22.34
C THR A 389 -3.78 18.31 -22.98
N ALA A 390 -4.77 18.30 -23.87
CA ALA A 390 -5.07 17.12 -24.67
C ALA A 390 -3.86 16.62 -25.47
N GLU A 391 -2.99 17.53 -25.93
CA GLU A 391 -1.77 17.16 -26.66
C GLU A 391 -0.73 16.49 -25.77
N ASN A 392 -0.56 16.95 -24.50
CA ASN A 392 0.33 16.26 -23.55
C ASN A 392 -0.11 14.80 -23.32
N MET A 393 -1.43 14.56 -23.17
CA MET A 393 -1.96 13.19 -23.04
C MET A 393 -1.73 12.36 -24.30
N ARG A 394 -1.94 12.94 -25.49
CA ARG A 394 -1.66 12.24 -26.78
C ARG A 394 -0.17 11.90 -26.92
N GLN A 395 0.73 12.76 -26.49
CA GLN A 395 2.17 12.48 -26.48
C GLN A 395 2.48 11.31 -25.51
N THR A 396 1.79 11.22 -24.38
CA THR A 396 1.92 10.09 -23.46
C THR A 396 1.54 8.77 -24.14
N LEU A 397 0.42 8.74 -24.85
CA LEU A 397 0.00 7.56 -25.60
C LEU A 397 1.02 7.21 -26.72
N ARG A 398 1.45 8.19 -27.52
CA ARG A 398 2.43 7.98 -28.61
C ARG A 398 3.75 7.40 -28.09
N LEU A 399 4.29 7.95 -27.02
CA LEU A 399 5.55 7.45 -26.43
C LEU A 399 5.39 6.00 -25.97
N ASN A 400 4.27 5.64 -25.35
CA ASN A 400 4.01 4.26 -24.96
C ASN A 400 3.78 3.33 -26.16
N GLN A 401 3.16 3.81 -27.24
CA GLN A 401 3.06 3.06 -28.50
C GLN A 401 4.42 2.77 -29.13
N GLU A 402 5.36 3.72 -29.05
CA GLU A 402 6.74 3.55 -29.53
C GLU A 402 7.54 2.56 -28.66
N ILE A 403 7.39 2.63 -27.33
CA ILE A 403 7.99 1.68 -26.38
C ILE A 403 7.43 0.28 -26.60
N ALA A 404 6.13 0.15 -26.88
CA ALA A 404 5.37 -1.10 -26.94
C ALA A 404 5.64 -1.99 -25.70
N PRO A 405 5.30 -1.53 -24.47
CA PRO A 405 5.56 -2.29 -23.26
C PRO A 405 4.63 -3.50 -23.20
N GLU A 406 5.02 -4.53 -22.49
CA GLU A 406 4.20 -5.71 -22.24
C GLU A 406 2.98 -5.36 -21.39
N HIS A 407 3.10 -4.36 -20.49
CA HIS A 407 1.98 -3.82 -19.72
C HIS A 407 2.01 -2.29 -19.73
N PHE A 408 0.86 -1.72 -20.02
CA PHE A 408 0.62 -0.28 -19.99
C PHE A 408 -0.48 0.03 -18.99
N PHE A 409 -0.19 0.90 -18.02
CA PHE A 409 -1.17 1.41 -17.08
C PHE A 409 -1.18 2.93 -17.07
N PHE A 410 -2.37 3.50 -16.91
CA PHE A 410 -2.52 4.92 -16.67
C PHE A 410 -3.61 5.17 -15.63
N PHE A 411 -3.41 6.19 -14.81
CA PHE A 411 -4.29 6.54 -13.70
C PHE A 411 -4.61 8.03 -13.74
N PRO A 412 -5.85 8.42 -13.38
CA PRO A 412 -6.16 9.82 -13.12
C PRO A 412 -5.25 10.38 -12.02
N TYR A 413 -4.85 11.62 -12.16
CA TYR A 413 -4.12 12.32 -11.12
C TYR A 413 -4.98 12.42 -9.84
N ILE A 414 -4.43 12.05 -8.70
CA ILE A 414 -5.07 12.22 -7.40
C ILE A 414 -4.37 13.34 -6.65
N PRO A 415 -5.08 14.42 -6.27
CA PRO A 415 -4.49 15.57 -5.59
C PRO A 415 -4.19 15.24 -4.11
N LEU A 416 -2.97 14.80 -3.83
CA LEU A 416 -2.51 14.48 -2.48
C LEU A 416 -2.07 15.76 -1.75
N ARG A 417 -2.70 16.06 -0.60
CA ARG A 417 -2.36 17.23 0.22
C ARG A 417 -0.87 17.25 0.57
N GLY A 418 -0.31 18.44 0.67
CA GLY A 418 1.11 18.64 0.98
C GLY A 418 2.06 18.45 -0.21
N THR A 419 1.60 17.88 -1.34
CA THR A 419 2.44 17.76 -2.54
C THR A 419 2.52 19.09 -3.30
N PRO A 420 3.64 19.39 -3.98
CA PRO A 420 3.75 20.59 -4.80
C PRO A 420 2.66 20.70 -5.88
N LEU A 421 2.31 19.58 -6.52
CA LEU A 421 1.28 19.56 -7.57
C LEU A 421 -0.13 19.82 -7.03
N TYR A 422 -0.44 19.37 -5.79
CA TYR A 422 -1.66 19.75 -5.07
C TYR A 422 -1.74 21.28 -4.87
N ASN A 423 -0.62 21.89 -4.48
CA ASN A 423 -0.59 23.35 -4.25
C ASN A 423 -0.81 24.13 -5.55
N ILE A 424 -0.33 23.62 -6.69
CA ILE A 424 -0.63 24.17 -8.02
C ILE A 424 -2.12 24.03 -8.30
N ALA A 425 -2.70 22.83 -8.18
CA ALA A 425 -4.13 22.63 -8.39
C ALA A 425 -5.00 23.54 -7.51
N LYS A 426 -4.62 23.72 -6.24
CA LYS A 426 -5.31 24.63 -5.31
C LYS A 426 -5.22 26.10 -5.75
N LYS A 427 -4.03 26.54 -6.14
CA LYS A 427 -3.79 27.92 -6.59
C LYS A 427 -4.60 28.27 -7.85
N GLU A 428 -4.71 27.31 -8.76
CA GLU A 428 -5.44 27.47 -10.03
C GLU A 428 -6.96 27.21 -9.88
N GLY A 429 -7.48 26.97 -8.64
CA GLY A 429 -8.90 26.74 -8.40
C GLY A 429 -9.43 25.39 -8.92
N LEU A 430 -8.54 24.42 -9.18
CA LEU A 430 -8.88 23.16 -9.83
C LEU A 430 -9.32 22.05 -8.86
N LEU A 431 -9.25 22.27 -7.54
CA LEU A 431 -9.65 21.24 -6.58
C LEU A 431 -11.17 21.09 -6.54
N LEU A 432 -11.63 19.85 -6.50
CA LEU A 432 -13.05 19.56 -6.24
C LEU A 432 -13.37 19.88 -4.78
N GLU A 433 -14.45 20.62 -4.55
CA GLU A 433 -14.91 21.01 -3.21
C GLU A 433 -15.97 20.04 -2.68
N ASN A 434 -16.64 19.30 -3.57
CA ASN A 434 -17.73 18.42 -3.21
C ASN A 434 -17.22 17.06 -2.70
N LYS A 435 -17.48 16.74 -1.44
CA LYS A 435 -17.10 15.44 -0.83
C LYS A 435 -17.62 14.23 -1.61
N LYS A 436 -18.81 14.31 -2.23
CA LYS A 436 -19.36 13.21 -3.04
C LYS A 436 -18.53 12.92 -4.28
N GLU A 437 -17.98 13.96 -4.93
CA GLU A 437 -17.09 13.81 -6.08
C GLU A 437 -15.74 13.21 -5.67
N LEU A 438 -15.29 13.48 -4.44
CA LEU A 438 -14.06 12.91 -3.87
C LEU A 438 -14.20 11.42 -3.48
N HIS A 439 -15.41 10.91 -3.29
CA HIS A 439 -15.65 9.48 -3.08
C HIS A 439 -15.24 8.60 -4.28
N TYR A 440 -15.34 9.15 -5.50
CA TYR A 440 -14.96 8.43 -6.72
C TYR A 440 -13.43 8.25 -6.87
N LEU A 441 -12.63 8.96 -6.11
CA LEU A 441 -11.17 8.80 -6.12
C LEU A 441 -10.68 7.42 -5.64
N SER A 442 -11.54 6.69 -4.92
CA SER A 442 -11.22 5.36 -4.39
C SER A 442 -11.41 4.21 -5.37
N ALA A 443 -12.16 4.43 -6.46
CA ALA A 443 -12.37 3.41 -7.47
C ALA A 443 -11.26 3.52 -8.52
N ALA A 444 -10.25 2.67 -8.44
CA ALA A 444 -9.17 2.58 -9.44
C ALA A 444 -9.66 2.34 -10.87
N ASN A 445 -10.94 2.02 -11.03
CA ASN A 445 -11.62 1.78 -12.31
C ASN A 445 -12.41 2.99 -12.83
N ASP A 446 -12.66 4.02 -11.99
CA ASP A 446 -13.38 5.22 -12.42
C ASP A 446 -12.36 6.27 -12.89
N ARG A 447 -12.17 6.35 -14.21
CA ARG A 447 -11.20 7.22 -14.87
C ARG A 447 -11.74 8.62 -15.11
N HIS A 448 -12.56 9.12 -14.20
CA HIS A 448 -13.06 10.48 -14.26
C HIS A 448 -12.01 11.49 -13.81
N PHE A 449 -12.17 12.74 -14.25
CA PHE A 449 -11.39 13.83 -13.73
C PHE A 449 -11.51 13.93 -12.21
N THR A 450 -10.38 14.01 -11.57
CA THR A 450 -10.27 14.27 -10.13
C THR A 450 -10.11 15.76 -9.81
N LEU A 451 -10.10 16.59 -10.86
CA LEU A 451 -9.99 18.04 -10.81
C LEU A 451 -11.21 18.72 -11.44
N ASN A 452 -11.52 19.93 -11.02
CA ASN A 452 -12.55 20.77 -11.65
C ASN A 452 -12.04 21.38 -12.96
N MET A 453 -12.03 20.60 -14.02
CA MET A 453 -11.54 21.03 -15.34
C MET A 453 -12.47 22.03 -16.05
N LYS A 454 -13.67 22.29 -15.49
CA LYS A 454 -14.58 23.33 -16.03
C LYS A 454 -13.97 24.72 -15.92
N GLU A 455 -13.04 24.92 -14.99
CA GLU A 455 -12.33 26.18 -14.82
C GLU A 455 -11.22 26.42 -15.87
N CYS A 456 -10.76 25.37 -16.57
CA CYS A 456 -9.70 25.45 -17.58
C CYS A 456 -10.06 24.73 -18.89
N PRO A 457 -11.24 24.97 -19.50
CA PRO A 457 -11.68 24.22 -20.70
C PRO A 457 -10.77 24.45 -21.93
N GLN A 458 -9.97 25.54 -21.94
CA GLN A 458 -9.02 25.86 -23.00
C GLN A 458 -7.80 24.93 -23.01
N LEU A 459 -7.54 24.20 -21.94
CA LEU A 459 -6.41 23.27 -21.83
C LEU A 459 -6.83 21.85 -22.20
N LEU A 460 -7.92 21.38 -21.58
CA LEU A 460 -8.39 20.01 -21.74
C LEU A 460 -9.90 19.97 -21.43
N THR A 461 -10.72 19.71 -22.42
CA THR A 461 -12.16 19.51 -22.21
C THR A 461 -12.45 18.09 -21.71
N ALA A 462 -13.58 17.90 -21.02
CA ALA A 462 -14.02 16.57 -20.59
C ALA A 462 -14.18 15.59 -21.78
N VAL A 463 -14.67 16.08 -22.93
CA VAL A 463 -14.83 15.29 -24.16
C VAL A 463 -13.48 14.81 -24.69
N GLU A 464 -12.47 15.67 -24.74
CA GLU A 464 -11.13 15.30 -25.18
C GLU A 464 -10.48 14.32 -24.22
N TYR A 465 -10.63 14.54 -22.92
CA TYR A 465 -10.12 13.64 -21.89
C TYR A 465 -10.70 12.23 -22.05
N ASP A 466 -12.04 12.12 -22.12
CA ASP A 466 -12.73 10.85 -22.26
C ASP A 466 -12.33 10.13 -23.56
N GLU A 467 -12.18 10.88 -24.66
CA GLU A 467 -11.74 10.33 -25.95
C GLU A 467 -10.32 9.76 -25.87
N ILE A 468 -9.39 10.50 -25.28
CA ILE A 468 -7.99 10.05 -25.14
C ILE A 468 -7.89 8.88 -24.14
N CYS A 469 -8.64 8.92 -23.04
CA CYS A 469 -8.73 7.80 -22.10
C CYS A 469 -9.28 6.53 -22.76
N ARG A 470 -10.28 6.63 -23.66
CA ARG A 470 -10.76 5.48 -24.43
C ARG A 470 -9.67 4.91 -25.36
N GLN A 471 -8.88 5.76 -26.00
CA GLN A 471 -7.75 5.32 -26.83
C GLN A 471 -6.66 4.65 -25.98
N MET A 472 -6.34 5.19 -24.81
CA MET A 472 -5.40 4.60 -23.85
C MET A 472 -5.91 3.26 -23.32
N LEU A 473 -7.21 3.14 -23.03
CA LEU A 473 -7.83 1.88 -22.65
C LEU A 473 -7.72 0.81 -23.73
N ALA A 474 -8.04 1.16 -24.97
CA ALA A 474 -7.91 0.25 -26.09
C ALA A 474 -6.45 -0.21 -26.29
N PHE A 475 -5.49 0.69 -26.09
CA PHE A 475 -4.06 0.35 -26.11
C PHE A 475 -3.68 -0.56 -24.94
N GLN A 476 -4.17 -0.29 -23.74
CA GLN A 476 -3.98 -1.13 -22.57
C GLN A 476 -4.52 -2.55 -22.78
N GLU A 477 -5.76 -2.69 -23.25
CA GLU A 477 -6.38 -3.98 -23.54
C GLU A 477 -5.63 -4.77 -24.63
N ALA A 478 -5.09 -4.07 -25.62
CA ALA A 478 -4.30 -4.69 -26.68
C ALA A 478 -2.92 -5.19 -26.23
N ASN A 479 -2.31 -4.54 -25.24
CA ASN A 479 -0.93 -4.81 -24.81
C ASN A 479 -0.82 -5.60 -23.50
N ASN A 480 -1.81 -5.56 -22.62
CA ASN A 480 -1.80 -6.37 -21.41
C ASN A 480 -2.04 -7.86 -21.72
N ARG A 481 -1.17 -8.42 -22.56
CA ARG A 481 -1.28 -9.78 -23.09
C ARG A 481 -0.47 -10.81 -22.33
N LEU A 482 0.21 -10.44 -21.24
CA LEU A 482 1.00 -11.41 -20.51
C LEU A 482 0.10 -12.45 -19.84
N SER A 483 -0.18 -13.50 -20.62
CA SER A 483 -0.31 -14.80 -20.02
C SER A 483 1.12 -15.28 -19.77
N TYR A 484 1.50 -15.50 -18.53
CA TYR A 484 2.76 -16.14 -18.12
C TYR A 484 2.87 -17.61 -18.58
N THR A 485 2.08 -18.02 -19.60
CA THR A 485 2.02 -19.37 -20.12
C THR A 485 3.11 -19.71 -21.11
N ASP A 486 3.90 -18.72 -21.59
CA ASP A 486 4.98 -19.00 -22.53
C ASP A 486 6.35 -18.98 -21.83
N GLY A 487 6.62 -20.09 -21.13
CA GLY A 487 7.94 -20.61 -20.84
C GLY A 487 8.78 -19.87 -19.78
N VAL A 488 8.48 -19.98 -18.51
CA VAL A 488 9.37 -20.21 -17.37
C VAL A 488 8.51 -20.48 -16.12
N ALA A 489 7.88 -21.65 -16.05
CA ALA A 489 7.74 -22.29 -14.76
C ALA A 489 8.93 -23.25 -14.66
N PRO A 490 9.89 -23.11 -13.75
CA PRO A 490 10.64 -24.28 -13.36
C PRO A 490 9.63 -25.29 -12.86
N GLU A 491 9.69 -26.53 -13.36
CA GLU A 491 9.07 -27.67 -12.70
C GLU A 491 9.66 -27.74 -11.27
N VAL A 492 9.03 -27.04 -10.35
CA VAL A 492 9.28 -27.22 -8.92
C VAL A 492 8.49 -28.45 -8.56
N GLU A 493 9.17 -29.62 -8.54
CA GLU A 493 8.60 -30.78 -7.88
C GLU A 493 8.12 -30.33 -6.49
N PRO A 494 6.85 -30.60 -6.11
CA PRO A 494 6.36 -30.23 -4.80
C PRO A 494 7.20 -30.96 -3.76
N ALA A 495 7.95 -30.20 -2.95
CA ALA A 495 8.62 -30.73 -1.78
C ALA A 495 7.57 -31.46 -0.95
N ARG A 496 7.75 -32.78 -0.75
CA ARG A 496 6.91 -33.56 0.15
C ARG A 496 7.01 -32.93 1.53
N VAL A 497 5.95 -32.26 1.94
CA VAL A 497 5.78 -31.80 3.32
C VAL A 497 5.62 -33.04 4.15
N GLU A 498 6.67 -33.48 4.83
CA GLU A 498 6.54 -34.39 5.95
C GLU A 498 5.80 -33.66 7.06
N ASP A 499 4.63 -34.14 7.37
CA ASP A 499 3.72 -33.71 8.42
C ASP A 499 4.44 -33.77 9.78
N LYS A 500 5.14 -32.71 10.17
CA LYS A 500 5.63 -32.53 11.54
C LYS A 500 4.59 -31.76 12.32
N SER A 501 3.59 -32.50 12.80
CA SER A 501 2.65 -32.07 13.84
C SER A 501 3.42 -31.54 15.05
N PHE A 502 3.39 -30.23 15.25
CA PHE A 502 3.72 -29.61 16.52
C PHE A 502 2.54 -29.79 17.46
N SER A 503 2.65 -30.76 18.38
CA SER A 503 1.70 -30.95 19.46
C SER A 503 1.79 -29.79 20.44
N LEU A 504 0.76 -28.96 20.50
CA LEU A 504 0.43 -28.17 21.66
C LEU A 504 -0.42 -29.02 22.61
N VAL A 505 0.06 -29.09 23.81
CA VAL A 505 -0.44 -29.85 24.97
C VAL A 505 -1.90 -29.55 25.25
N ASP A 506 -2.65 -30.62 25.52
CA ASP A 506 -4.06 -30.74 25.83
C ASP A 506 -4.57 -29.83 26.96
N ALA A 507 -5.76 -29.26 26.77
CA ALA A 507 -6.75 -29.11 27.82
C ALA A 507 -8.18 -29.16 27.24
N ASP A 508 -8.74 -30.36 27.36
CA ASP A 508 -10.15 -30.75 27.57
C ASP A 508 -11.32 -29.82 27.14
N ASN A 509 -12.20 -30.16 26.25
CA ASN A 509 -13.34 -31.04 26.41
C ASN A 509 -14.40 -30.91 25.28
N SER A 510 -14.78 -32.08 24.83
CA SER A 510 -16.10 -32.55 24.40
C SER A 510 -16.89 -31.92 23.23
N SER A 511 -16.99 -32.77 22.23
CA SER A 511 -18.20 -33.21 21.48
C SER A 511 -19.02 -32.20 20.67
N ALA A 512 -18.94 -32.34 19.34
CA ALA A 512 -20.11 -32.66 18.51
C ALA A 512 -19.67 -32.96 17.07
N SER A 513 -20.14 -34.11 16.62
CA SER A 513 -20.06 -34.66 15.26
C SER A 513 -20.74 -33.71 14.24
N ASN A 514 -20.14 -33.50 13.06
CA ASN A 514 -20.93 -33.69 11.85
C ASN A 514 -20.05 -33.94 10.61
N SER A 515 -20.58 -34.80 9.84
CA SER A 515 -20.13 -35.53 8.64
C SER A 515 -19.79 -34.61 7.47
N GLY A 516 -18.77 -35.08 6.72
CA GLY A 516 -18.25 -34.52 5.52
C GLY A 516 -19.16 -34.45 4.30
N GLN A 517 -18.67 -33.73 3.33
CA GLN A 517 -18.86 -34.04 1.91
C GLN A 517 -17.79 -33.34 1.10
N ASP A 518 -16.97 -34.15 0.44
CA ASP A 518 -16.05 -33.72 -0.63
C ASP A 518 -16.82 -33.03 -1.75
N ARG A 519 -16.35 -31.87 -2.19
CA ARG A 519 -16.76 -31.24 -3.46
C ARG A 519 -15.53 -31.12 -4.38
N PRO A 520 -15.67 -31.49 -5.67
CA PRO A 520 -14.57 -31.55 -6.61
C PRO A 520 -14.11 -30.14 -7.08
N ILE A 521 -12.82 -30.05 -7.37
CA ILE A 521 -12.05 -28.87 -7.76
C ILE A 521 -12.52 -28.21 -9.09
N GLU A 522 -13.37 -28.87 -9.86
CA GLU A 522 -13.85 -28.34 -11.14
C GLU A 522 -14.83 -27.15 -11.06
N SER A 523 -15.40 -26.85 -9.89
CA SER A 523 -16.33 -25.73 -9.74
C SER A 523 -15.65 -24.36 -9.55
N ALA A 524 -14.39 -24.32 -9.13
CA ALA A 524 -13.65 -23.08 -8.89
C ALA A 524 -13.20 -22.38 -10.20
N ILE A 525 -12.85 -23.14 -11.23
CA ILE A 525 -12.41 -22.60 -12.53
C ILE A 525 -13.58 -21.91 -13.29
N ALA A 526 -14.81 -22.36 -13.11
CA ALA A 526 -15.97 -21.76 -13.74
C ALA A 526 -16.39 -20.41 -13.15
N ILE A 527 -16.02 -20.14 -11.88
CA ILE A 527 -16.36 -18.89 -11.19
C ILE A 527 -15.41 -17.78 -11.62
N VAL A 528 -14.12 -18.07 -11.80
CA VAL A 528 -13.10 -17.09 -12.23
C VAL A 528 -13.42 -16.57 -13.65
N HIS A 529 -13.78 -17.43 -14.60
CA HIS A 529 -14.20 -17.01 -15.94
C HIS A 529 -15.52 -16.23 -15.95
N LYS A 530 -16.35 -16.37 -14.93
CA LYS A 530 -17.62 -15.62 -14.83
C LYS A 530 -17.37 -14.22 -14.24
N GLN A 531 -16.39 -14.07 -13.36
CA GLN A 531 -16.00 -12.77 -12.79
C GLN A 531 -15.25 -11.89 -13.79
N GLU A 532 -14.33 -12.44 -14.60
CA GLU A 532 -13.69 -11.68 -15.68
C GLU A 532 -14.74 -11.16 -16.70
N LYS A 533 -15.72 -11.99 -17.07
CA LYS A 533 -16.82 -11.54 -17.95
C LYS A 533 -17.76 -10.53 -17.28
N SER A 534 -17.91 -10.55 -15.96
CA SER A 534 -18.71 -9.58 -15.20
C SER A 534 -18.01 -8.23 -15.08
N LEU A 535 -16.69 -8.20 -14.85
CA LEU A 535 -15.90 -6.96 -14.83
C LEU A 535 -15.97 -6.25 -16.20
N PHE A 536 -15.84 -6.99 -17.31
CA PHE A 536 -15.93 -6.41 -18.65
C PHE A 536 -17.36 -6.13 -19.11
N ALA A 537 -18.37 -6.81 -18.56
CA ALA A 537 -19.78 -6.55 -18.88
C ALA A 537 -20.32 -5.30 -18.17
N GLY A 538 -19.85 -5.01 -16.95
CA GLY A 538 -20.18 -3.77 -16.23
C GLY A 538 -19.71 -2.52 -16.98
N VAL A 539 -18.51 -2.58 -17.55
CA VAL A 539 -17.95 -1.48 -18.37
C VAL A 539 -18.74 -1.26 -19.67
N ARG A 540 -19.27 -2.32 -20.32
CA ARG A 540 -20.07 -2.20 -21.56
C ARG A 540 -21.47 -1.62 -21.34
N ASN A 541 -22.04 -1.76 -20.14
CA ASN A 541 -23.41 -1.27 -19.88
C ASN A 541 -23.45 0.21 -19.44
N LEU A 542 -22.36 0.76 -18.93
CA LEU A 542 -22.23 2.18 -18.58
C LEU A 542 -22.11 3.11 -19.80
N PHE A 543 -21.77 2.56 -20.98
CA PHE A 543 -21.66 3.33 -22.24
C PHE A 543 -22.89 3.21 -23.16
N ARG A 544 -24.02 2.66 -22.68
CA ARG A 544 -25.28 2.51 -23.47
C ARG A 544 -26.45 3.32 -22.96
N SER A 545 -26.27 4.20 -22.01
CA SER A 545 -27.33 5.15 -21.57
C SER A 545 -26.88 6.60 -21.73
#